data_b33ac857493455732808ca8e07b84cbc
#
_entry.id   b33ac857493455732808ca8e07b84cbc
#
_cell.length_a   1.000
_cell.length_b   1.000
_cell.length_c   1.000
_cell.angle_alpha   90.00
_cell.angle_beta   90.00
_cell.angle_gamma   90.00
#
_symmetry.space_group_name_H-M   'P 1'
#
loop_
_entity.id
_entity.type
_entity.pdbx_description
1 polymer ?
#
loop_
_entity_poly.entity_id
_entity_poly.type
_entity_poly.pdbx_seq_one_letter_code
_entity_poly.pdbx_strand_id
1 'polypeptide(L)'
;MKTNTLRIGLTGVASAIVGKENTADKFEKEMVPAFATPMLVSLMDNAAFYAVKNHLADGYESVGTRISISHIAATPPGMKVTARATLVEIYRNRLVFEAEAFDEIEKIGEGKLERFVVRRDSFLKKLDQKTRIISK
;
A
#
# COMPACT_ATOMS: atom_id res chain seq x y z
N MET A 1 -8.78 -25.95 4.85
CA MET A 1 -9.12 -24.66 4.23
C MET A 1 -8.88 -23.55 5.26
N LYS A 2 -8.16 -22.52 4.86
CA LYS A 2 -7.87 -21.39 5.73
C LYS A 2 -9.09 -20.51 5.90
N THR A 3 -9.41 -20.17 7.13
CA THR A 3 -10.50 -19.24 7.44
C THR A 3 -9.94 -17.85 7.67
N ASN A 4 -10.82 -16.86 7.68
CA ASN A 4 -10.47 -15.48 7.97
C ASN A 4 -10.03 -15.33 9.43
N THR A 5 -8.82 -14.81 9.66
CA THR A 5 -8.29 -14.52 10.99
C THR A 5 -7.99 -13.03 11.17
N LEU A 6 -8.71 -12.18 10.44
CA LEU A 6 -8.54 -10.73 10.56
C LEU A 6 -8.90 -10.24 11.96
N ARG A 7 -8.09 -9.33 12.47
CA ARG A 7 -8.34 -8.68 13.77
C ARG A 7 -7.67 -7.31 13.80
N ILE A 8 -8.25 -6.41 14.56
CA ILE A 8 -7.67 -5.09 14.81
C ILE A 8 -6.30 -5.27 15.44
N GLY A 9 -5.33 -4.46 15.00
CA GLY A 9 -3.97 -4.48 15.51
C GLY A 9 -2.98 -5.23 14.63
N LEU A 10 -3.44 -5.94 13.60
CA LEU A 10 -2.53 -6.58 12.65
C LEU A 10 -1.67 -5.51 11.99
N THR A 11 -0.37 -5.80 11.87
CA THR A 11 0.63 -4.84 11.40
C THR A 11 1.43 -5.44 10.26
N GLY A 12 1.75 -4.60 9.27
CA GLY A 12 2.64 -4.97 8.18
C GLY A 12 3.73 -3.92 8.02
N VAL A 13 4.85 -4.34 7.45
CA VAL A 13 6.02 -3.47 7.25
C VAL A 13 6.53 -3.68 5.83
N ALA A 14 6.94 -2.58 5.19
CA ALA A 14 7.59 -2.60 3.89
C ALA A 14 8.74 -1.60 3.91
N SER A 15 9.83 -1.94 3.24
CA SER A 15 11.04 -1.09 3.20
C SER A 15 11.58 -0.98 1.80
N ALA A 16 12.31 0.11 1.54
CA ALA A 16 13.00 0.32 0.28
C ALA A 16 14.23 1.20 0.51
N ILE A 17 15.21 1.09 -0.36
CA ILE A 17 16.35 2.00 -0.40
C ILE A 17 16.04 3.07 -1.44
N VAL A 18 16.19 4.33 -1.08
CA VAL A 18 15.97 5.45 -2.02
C VAL A 18 17.06 5.45 -3.08
N GLY A 19 16.67 5.45 -4.34
CA GLY A 19 17.57 5.40 -5.47
C GLY A 19 16.88 5.85 -6.75
N LYS A 20 17.52 5.60 -7.88
CA LYS A 20 17.05 6.05 -9.20
C LYS A 20 15.65 5.58 -9.56
N GLU A 21 15.24 4.41 -9.03
CA GLU A 21 13.95 3.82 -9.40
C GLU A 21 12.78 4.47 -8.67
N ASN A 22 13.04 5.19 -7.56
CA ASN A 22 11.95 5.67 -6.71
C ASN A 22 12.09 7.13 -6.29
N THR A 23 12.93 7.89 -6.96
CA THR A 23 13.03 9.34 -6.74
C THR A 23 12.12 10.11 -7.69
N ALA A 24 11.72 11.33 -7.28
CA ALA A 24 10.75 12.12 -8.03
C ALA A 24 11.20 12.43 -9.45
N ASP A 25 12.49 12.63 -9.68
CA ASP A 25 13.04 12.90 -11.00
C ASP A 25 12.89 11.73 -11.97
N LYS A 26 12.59 10.55 -11.50
CA LYS A 26 12.24 9.43 -12.38
C LYS A 26 10.89 9.65 -13.06
N PHE A 27 9.95 10.29 -12.37
CA PHE A 27 8.60 10.52 -12.89
C PHE A 27 8.53 11.77 -13.76
N GLU A 28 9.29 12.78 -13.41
CA GLU A 28 9.44 14.00 -14.18
C GLU A 28 10.85 14.53 -13.92
N LYS A 29 11.69 14.58 -14.98
CA LYS A 29 13.12 14.89 -14.85
C LYS A 29 13.42 16.25 -14.20
N GLU A 30 12.47 17.17 -14.20
CA GLU A 30 12.64 18.48 -13.56
C GLU A 30 12.40 18.46 -12.07
N MET A 31 11.88 17.35 -11.54
CA MET A 31 11.64 17.20 -10.11
C MET A 31 12.93 16.86 -9.37
N VAL A 32 12.92 17.07 -8.06
CA VAL A 32 14.09 16.86 -7.21
C VAL A 32 14.43 15.37 -7.07
N PRO A 33 15.71 15.03 -6.85
CA PRO A 33 16.14 13.63 -6.68
C PRO A 33 15.92 13.16 -5.23
N ALA A 34 14.69 13.14 -4.80
CA ALA A 34 14.31 12.70 -3.45
C ALA A 34 13.21 11.64 -3.57
N PHE A 35 13.03 10.85 -2.53
CA PHE A 35 12.01 9.78 -2.50
C PHE A 35 10.67 10.35 -2.95
N ALA A 36 10.10 9.75 -3.99
CA ALA A 36 8.89 10.29 -4.64
C ALA A 36 7.64 10.01 -3.83
N THR A 37 6.73 10.98 -3.78
CA THR A 37 5.44 10.80 -3.10
C THR A 37 4.65 9.59 -3.62
N PRO A 38 4.54 9.35 -4.93
CA PRO A 38 3.88 8.13 -5.40
C PRO A 38 4.52 6.84 -4.88
N MET A 39 5.84 6.85 -4.68
CA MET A 39 6.54 5.68 -4.15
C MET A 39 6.32 5.52 -2.65
N LEU A 40 6.15 6.62 -1.93
CA LEU A 40 5.75 6.57 -0.52
C LEU A 40 4.36 5.96 -0.39
N VAL A 41 3.43 6.37 -1.25
CA VAL A 41 2.08 5.79 -1.31
C VAL A 41 2.17 4.28 -1.55
N SER A 42 2.95 3.87 -2.53
CA SER A 42 3.15 2.45 -2.85
C SER A 42 3.71 1.69 -1.65
N LEU A 43 4.69 2.25 -0.97
CA LEU A 43 5.33 1.60 0.18
C LEU A 43 4.33 1.40 1.32
N MET A 44 3.54 2.42 1.62
CA MET A 44 2.52 2.36 2.66
C MET A 44 1.41 1.37 2.31
N ASP A 45 0.99 1.35 1.06
CA ASP A 45 -0.04 0.40 0.59
C ASP A 45 0.47 -1.03 0.65
N ASN A 46 1.74 -1.25 0.30
CA ASN A 46 2.37 -2.56 0.43
C ASN A 46 2.40 -3.02 1.88
N ALA A 47 2.71 -2.12 2.81
CA ALA A 47 2.70 -2.44 4.24
C ALA A 47 1.30 -2.88 4.70
N ALA A 48 0.26 -2.20 4.25
CA ALA A 48 -1.13 -2.57 4.56
C ALA A 48 -1.48 -3.94 3.96
N PHE A 49 -1.06 -4.20 2.72
CA PHE A 49 -1.26 -5.50 2.09
C PHE A 49 -0.61 -6.61 2.92
N TYR A 50 0.65 -6.41 3.35
CA TYR A 50 1.36 -7.41 4.15
C TYR A 50 0.71 -7.64 5.51
N ALA A 51 0.10 -6.62 6.08
CA ALA A 51 -0.55 -6.74 7.39
C ALA A 51 -1.63 -7.82 7.41
N VAL A 52 -2.34 -8.01 6.30
CA VAL A 52 -3.52 -8.87 6.26
C VAL A 52 -3.41 -10.07 5.32
N LYS A 53 -2.42 -10.13 4.46
CA LYS A 53 -2.38 -11.15 3.40
C LYS A 53 -2.44 -12.58 3.90
N ASN A 54 -1.87 -12.86 5.06
CA ASN A 54 -1.85 -14.21 5.64
C ASN A 54 -3.05 -14.50 6.54
N HIS A 55 -3.96 -13.55 6.66
CA HIS A 55 -5.13 -13.63 7.54
C HIS A 55 -6.45 -13.71 6.78
N LEU A 56 -6.40 -13.75 5.46
CA LEU A 56 -7.60 -13.85 4.63
C LEU A 56 -7.92 -15.32 4.37
N ALA A 57 -9.20 -15.62 4.20
CA ALA A 57 -9.65 -16.97 3.82
C ALA A 57 -9.11 -17.32 2.44
N ASP A 58 -8.98 -18.61 2.16
CA ASP A 58 -8.54 -19.10 0.86
C ASP A 58 -9.46 -18.56 -0.26
N GLY A 59 -8.84 -18.11 -1.34
CA GLY A 59 -9.57 -17.54 -2.47
C GLY A 59 -9.92 -16.08 -2.32
N TYR A 60 -9.54 -15.45 -1.20
CA TYR A 60 -9.78 -14.04 -0.97
C TYR A 60 -8.48 -13.26 -0.93
N GLU A 61 -8.53 -12.00 -1.34
CA GLU A 61 -7.41 -11.09 -1.21
C GLU A 61 -7.92 -9.66 -1.02
N SER A 62 -7.02 -8.75 -0.63
CA SER A 62 -7.40 -7.35 -0.48
C SER A 62 -6.91 -6.55 -1.65
N VAL A 63 -7.70 -5.55 -2.05
CA VAL A 63 -7.33 -4.57 -3.08
C VAL A 63 -7.41 -3.17 -2.49
N GLY A 64 -6.48 -2.30 -2.88
CA GLY A 64 -6.46 -0.92 -2.42
C GLY A 64 -7.59 -0.12 -3.04
N THR A 65 -8.30 0.66 -2.23
CA THR A 65 -9.46 1.43 -2.69
C THR A 65 -9.39 2.90 -2.34
N ARG A 66 -8.61 3.26 -1.33
CA ARG A 66 -8.51 4.66 -0.92
C ARG A 66 -7.22 4.88 -0.15
N ILE A 67 -6.58 6.02 -0.40
CA ILE A 67 -5.39 6.40 0.33
C ILE A 67 -5.38 7.92 0.53
N SER A 68 -5.04 8.33 1.74
CA SER A 68 -4.93 9.74 2.09
C SER A 68 -3.74 9.88 3.02
N ILE A 69 -2.64 10.40 2.49
CA ILE A 69 -1.41 10.51 3.26
C ILE A 69 -0.81 11.91 3.14
N SER A 70 0.06 12.25 4.08
CA SER A 70 0.92 13.43 4.01
C SER A 70 2.36 12.96 3.89
N HIS A 71 3.11 13.56 2.97
CA HIS A 71 4.55 13.35 2.79
C HIS A 71 5.23 14.54 3.48
N ILE A 72 5.68 14.33 4.69
CA ILE A 72 6.04 15.44 5.60
C ILE A 72 7.52 15.78 5.61
N ALA A 73 8.39 14.92 5.08
CA ALA A 73 9.82 15.20 5.00
C ALA A 73 10.43 14.47 3.80
N ALA A 74 11.43 15.08 3.17
CA ALA A 74 12.12 14.51 2.02
C ALA A 74 13.22 13.56 2.46
N THR A 75 13.49 12.54 1.65
CA THR A 75 14.58 11.57 1.90
C THR A 75 15.50 11.51 0.70
N PRO A 76 16.81 11.70 0.91
CA PRO A 76 17.79 11.65 -0.21
C PRO A 76 18.10 10.22 -0.63
N PRO A 77 18.68 10.04 -1.83
CA PRO A 77 19.14 8.72 -2.26
C PRO A 77 20.14 8.12 -1.27
N GLY A 78 20.09 6.81 -1.13
CA GLY A 78 20.99 6.05 -0.26
C GLY A 78 20.40 5.68 1.09
N MET A 79 19.38 6.38 1.55
CA MET A 79 18.74 6.05 2.81
C MET A 79 17.67 4.98 2.66
N LYS A 80 17.50 4.20 3.71
CA LYS A 80 16.41 3.23 3.80
C LYS A 80 15.16 3.93 4.33
N VAL A 81 14.03 3.67 3.70
CA VAL A 81 12.72 4.11 4.16
C VAL A 81 11.90 2.90 4.57
N THR A 82 11.13 3.02 5.64
CA THR A 82 10.33 1.92 6.18
C THR A 82 8.92 2.43 6.48
N ALA A 83 7.92 1.74 5.96
CA ALA A 83 6.51 2.02 6.24
C ALA A 83 5.93 0.93 7.11
N ARG A 84 5.06 1.31 8.02
CA ARG A 84 4.33 0.41 8.90
C ARG A 84 2.85 0.76 8.80
N ALA A 85 2.01 -0.24 8.60
CA ALA A 85 0.56 -0.06 8.56
C ALA A 85 -0.08 -0.97 9.59
N THR A 86 -1.07 -0.43 10.31
CA THR A 86 -1.80 -1.15 11.35
C THR A 86 -3.29 -1.14 11.01
N LEU A 87 -3.91 -2.31 11.05
CA LEU A 87 -5.34 -2.45 10.82
C LEU A 87 -6.09 -1.90 12.04
N VAL A 88 -6.88 -0.85 11.84
CA VAL A 88 -7.55 -0.14 12.94
C VAL A 88 -9.07 -0.26 12.89
N GLU A 89 -9.63 -0.65 11.74
CA GLU A 89 -11.08 -0.81 11.64
C GLU A 89 -11.41 -1.89 10.62
N ILE A 90 -12.41 -2.72 10.94
CA ILE A 90 -12.96 -3.72 10.04
C ILE A 90 -14.47 -3.48 9.98
N TYR A 91 -14.96 -3.18 8.78
CA TYR A 91 -16.40 -3.05 8.56
C TYR A 91 -16.77 -3.88 7.34
N ARG A 92 -17.35 -5.06 7.59
CA ARG A 92 -17.65 -6.03 6.54
C ARG A 92 -16.37 -6.34 5.75
N ASN A 93 -16.32 -6.04 4.46
CA ASN A 93 -15.13 -6.27 3.63
C ASN A 93 -14.19 -5.07 3.55
N ARG A 94 -14.52 -3.96 4.20
CA ARG A 94 -13.68 -2.77 4.21
C ARG A 94 -12.72 -2.81 5.39
N LEU A 95 -11.45 -2.64 5.08
CA LEU A 95 -10.37 -2.62 6.07
C LEU A 95 -9.74 -1.23 6.06
N VAL A 96 -9.62 -0.62 7.24
CA VAL A 96 -9.00 0.70 7.39
C VAL A 96 -7.70 0.56 8.15
N PHE A 97 -6.65 1.19 7.63
CA PHE A 97 -5.30 1.14 8.20
C PHE A 97 -4.83 2.54 8.52
N GLU A 98 -4.06 2.67 9.59
CA GLU A 98 -3.22 3.84 9.84
C GLU A 98 -1.80 3.46 9.49
N ALA A 99 -1.10 4.35 8.80
CA ALA A 99 0.25 4.08 8.33
C ALA A 99 1.19 5.23 8.68
N GLU A 100 2.44 4.87 8.94
CA GLU A 100 3.54 5.80 9.17
C GLU A 100 4.73 5.33 8.37
N ALA A 101 5.57 6.27 7.97
CA ALA A 101 6.83 5.94 7.30
C ALA A 101 7.95 6.80 7.87
N PHE A 102 9.14 6.19 7.93
CA PHE A 102 10.33 6.80 8.52
C PHE A 102 11.52 6.57 7.59
N ASP A 103 12.42 7.54 7.51
CA ASP A 103 13.75 7.28 6.98
C ASP A 103 14.70 7.04 8.16
N GLU A 104 16.00 7.09 7.92
CA GLU A 104 16.97 6.80 8.98
C GLU A 104 17.11 7.93 9.99
N ILE A 105 16.47 9.07 9.76
CA ILE A 105 16.61 10.25 10.60
C ILE A 105 15.28 10.65 11.24
N GLU A 106 14.17 10.55 10.52
CA GLU A 106 12.91 11.17 10.95
C GLU A 106 11.71 10.51 10.31
N LYS A 107 10.54 10.86 10.81
CA LYS A 107 9.26 10.46 10.21
C LYS A 107 9.07 11.24 8.91
N ILE A 108 8.75 10.54 7.84
CA ILE A 108 8.60 11.16 6.51
C ILE A 108 7.18 11.16 5.99
N GLY A 109 6.29 10.37 6.58
CA GLY A 109 4.92 10.33 6.12
C GLY A 109 3.98 9.69 7.12
N GLU A 110 2.69 9.97 6.93
CA GLU A 110 1.63 9.38 7.75
C GLU A 110 0.30 9.52 7.03
N GLY A 111 -0.66 8.68 7.40
CA GLY A 111 -2.00 8.79 6.83
C GLY A 111 -2.83 7.55 7.04
N LYS A 112 -3.89 7.45 6.24
CA LYS A 112 -4.86 6.35 6.29
C LYS A 112 -5.02 5.72 4.92
N LEU A 113 -5.26 4.41 4.93
CA LEU A 113 -5.51 3.64 3.72
C LEU A 113 -6.72 2.75 3.94
N GLU A 114 -7.43 2.45 2.84
CA GLU A 114 -8.51 1.48 2.87
C GLU A 114 -8.25 0.42 1.82
N ARG A 115 -8.55 -0.81 2.19
CA ARG A 115 -8.50 -1.94 1.28
C ARG A 115 -9.79 -2.72 1.43
N PHE A 116 -10.22 -3.39 0.35
CA PHE A 116 -11.41 -4.24 0.37
C PHE A 116 -11.02 -5.68 0.16
N VAL A 117 -11.65 -6.56 0.92
CA VAL A 117 -11.51 -8.00 0.75
C VAL A 117 -12.43 -8.43 -0.39
N VAL A 118 -11.86 -9.08 -1.39
CA VAL A 118 -12.60 -9.54 -2.57
C VAL A 118 -12.32 -11.02 -2.82
N ARG A 119 -13.25 -11.69 -3.49
CA ARG A 119 -12.98 -13.02 -4.02
C ARG A 119 -12.14 -12.86 -5.28
N ARG A 120 -10.99 -13.53 -5.29
CA ARG A 120 -10.04 -13.38 -6.40
C ARG A 120 -10.65 -13.77 -7.74
N ASP A 121 -11.33 -14.92 -7.82
CA ASP A 121 -11.91 -15.39 -9.06
C ASP A 121 -12.98 -14.45 -9.61
N SER A 122 -13.87 -13.94 -8.75
CA SER A 122 -14.91 -12.98 -9.15
C SER A 122 -14.31 -11.67 -9.61
N PHE A 123 -13.27 -11.21 -8.92
CA PHE A 123 -12.59 -9.97 -9.26
C PHE A 123 -11.91 -10.05 -10.63
N LEU A 124 -11.19 -11.15 -10.87
CA LEU A 124 -10.53 -11.38 -12.16
C LEU A 124 -11.54 -11.51 -13.30
N LYS A 125 -12.70 -12.10 -13.02
CA LYS A 125 -13.78 -12.21 -14.00
C LYS A 125 -14.29 -10.83 -14.43
N LYS A 126 -14.45 -9.90 -13.48
CA LYS A 126 -14.85 -8.53 -13.79
C LYS A 126 -13.82 -7.82 -14.64
N LEU A 127 -12.54 -8.02 -14.36
CA LEU A 127 -11.46 -7.44 -15.16
C LEU A 127 -11.52 -7.97 -16.59
N ASP A 128 -11.72 -9.28 -16.76
CA ASP A 128 -11.83 -9.90 -18.06
C ASP A 128 -13.02 -9.35 -18.86
N GLN A 129 -14.16 -9.16 -18.19
CA GLN A 129 -15.35 -8.57 -18.81
C GLN A 129 -15.07 -7.16 -19.34
N LYS A 130 -14.35 -6.34 -18.58
CA LYS A 130 -13.96 -4.98 -19.02
C LYS A 130 -13.06 -5.05 -20.26
N THR A 131 -12.11 -5.97 -20.27
CA THR A 131 -11.21 -6.13 -21.41
C THR A 131 -12.01 -6.50 -22.67
N ARG A 132 -12.99 -7.37 -22.55
CA ARG A 132 -13.84 -7.79 -23.69
C ARG A 132 -14.67 -6.63 -24.24
N ILE A 133 -15.12 -5.72 -23.38
CA ILE A 133 -15.89 -4.54 -23.82
C ILE A 133 -15.06 -3.67 -24.75
N ILE A 134 -13.79 -3.42 -24.41
CA ILE A 134 -12.93 -2.57 -25.26
C ILE A 134 -12.41 -3.30 -26.49
N SER A 135 -12.34 -4.61 -26.51
CA SER A 135 -11.83 -5.35 -27.66
C SER A 135 -12.86 -5.58 -28.77
N LYS A 136 -14.05 -5.11 -28.64
CA LYS A 136 -15.08 -5.19 -29.68
C LYS A 136 -14.99 -4.06 -30.68
#